data_daa98531e2ff66aa7dd4bbef5acc3c2c
#
_entry.id   daa98531e2ff66aa7dd4bbef5acc3c2c
#
_cell.length_a   1.000
_cell.length_b   1.000
_cell.length_c   1.000
_cell.angle_alpha   90.00
_cell.angle_beta   90.00
_cell.angle_gamma   90.00
#
_symmetry.space_group_name_H-M   'P 1'
#
loop_
_entity.id
_entity.type
_entity.pdbx_description
1 polymer ?
#
loop_
_entity_poly.entity_id
_entity_poly.type
_entity_poly.pdbx_seq_one_letter_code
_entity_poly.pdbx_strand_id
1 'polypeptide(L)'
;MENMDKRSAWDRFYTESSSTTSSFKNFEWFFGFDSVRDFLMPLLRSSSHPDSPVQVLDMGCGTSALGPSIYRHSPVSVHVTCADISPVAVQLMQEKTRLEAVRPSNPSSRLQFVELDCTQLDRRYSPNSLDLIVDKGTTDALLRSKEGKGKAVLVLQQCFRALQGSGSLLQFSDEDPDARLLWLESAALHHDVGVQEVGQLRGVCYFCYQVTPRTPAKC
;
A
#
# COMPACT_ATOMS: atom_id res chain seq x y z
N MET A 1 5.84 16.26 10.64
CA MET A 1 5.02 16.92 9.57
C MET A 1 3.62 17.06 10.13
N GLU A 2 3.07 18.27 10.18
CA GLU A 2 1.71 18.51 10.65
C GLU A 2 0.69 18.30 9.50
N ASN A 3 -0.53 17.92 9.84
CA ASN A 3 -1.64 17.75 8.89
C ASN A 3 -1.42 16.66 7.82
N MET A 4 -0.79 15.55 8.16
CA MET A 4 -0.54 14.42 7.24
C MET A 4 -1.84 13.72 6.76
N ASP A 5 -2.99 14.09 7.31
CA ASP A 5 -4.33 13.68 6.88
C ASP A 5 -4.90 14.56 5.75
N LYS A 6 -4.16 15.59 5.29
CA LYS A 6 -4.62 16.56 4.30
C LYS A 6 -3.80 16.48 3.01
N ARG A 7 -4.50 16.45 1.87
CA ARG A 7 -3.90 16.48 0.54
C ARG A 7 -2.87 17.61 0.38
N SER A 8 -3.22 18.84 0.81
CA SER A 8 -2.36 20.01 0.64
C SER A 8 -0.99 19.90 1.33
N ALA A 9 -0.88 19.10 2.41
CA ALA A 9 0.39 18.84 3.06
C ALA A 9 1.28 17.95 2.19
N TRP A 10 0.71 16.96 1.52
CA TRP A 10 1.42 16.05 0.62
C TRP A 10 1.79 16.73 -0.70
N ASP A 11 0.88 17.53 -1.28
CA ASP A 11 1.18 18.31 -2.49
C ASP A 11 2.40 19.21 -2.27
N ARG A 12 2.44 19.92 -1.14
CA ARG A 12 3.59 20.75 -0.76
C ARG A 12 4.86 19.91 -0.60
N PHE A 13 4.78 18.81 0.15
CA PHE A 13 5.92 17.93 0.41
C PHE A 13 6.55 17.41 -0.90
N TYR A 14 5.74 16.90 -1.83
CA TYR A 14 6.25 16.36 -3.09
C TYR A 14 6.74 17.45 -4.04
N THR A 15 6.11 18.63 -4.05
CA THR A 15 6.58 19.79 -4.82
C THR A 15 7.95 20.24 -4.34
N GLU A 16 8.14 20.42 -3.03
CA GLU A 16 9.42 20.84 -2.44
C GLU A 16 10.51 19.78 -2.67
N SER A 17 10.19 18.50 -2.49
CA SER A 17 11.13 17.40 -2.68
C SER A 17 11.58 17.23 -4.14
N SER A 18 10.71 17.56 -5.11
CA SER A 18 11.04 17.45 -6.54
C SER A 18 11.88 18.62 -7.06
N SER A 19 11.77 19.79 -6.44
CA SER A 19 12.49 21.00 -6.88
C SER A 19 13.95 21.06 -6.44
N THR A 20 14.38 20.20 -5.51
CA THR A 20 15.70 20.30 -4.84
C THR A 20 16.82 19.59 -5.60
N THR A 21 16.55 18.80 -6.65
CA THR A 21 17.56 18.04 -7.37
C THR A 21 17.36 18.09 -8.89
N SER A 22 18.48 18.11 -9.64
CA SER A 22 18.49 18.06 -11.13
C SER A 22 17.91 16.73 -11.68
N SER A 23 17.74 15.70 -10.85
CA SER A 23 17.01 14.47 -11.16
C SER A 23 16.15 14.09 -9.97
N PHE A 24 14.87 13.86 -10.21
CA PHE A 24 13.94 13.41 -9.17
C PHE A 24 14.39 12.05 -8.60
N LYS A 25 14.59 12.01 -7.27
CA LYS A 25 14.85 10.77 -6.53
C LYS A 25 13.60 10.34 -5.80
N ASN A 26 13.31 9.03 -5.82
CA ASN A 26 12.22 8.48 -5.01
C ASN A 26 12.44 8.80 -3.54
N PHE A 27 11.37 9.18 -2.87
CA PHE A 27 11.35 9.22 -1.42
C PHE A 27 10.72 7.93 -0.93
N GLU A 28 11.47 7.19 -0.10
CA GLU A 28 11.00 5.96 0.52
C GLU A 28 10.72 6.19 1.99
N TRP A 29 9.46 6.03 2.37
CA TRP A 29 9.11 5.86 3.77
C TRP A 29 9.61 4.50 4.25
N PHE A 30 10.30 4.48 5.39
CA PHE A 30 10.82 3.29 6.05
C PHE A 30 11.92 2.60 5.24
N PHE A 31 11.57 1.81 4.24
CA PHE A 31 12.48 0.95 3.48
C PHE A 31 11.99 0.77 2.03
N GLY A 32 12.85 0.24 1.17
CA GLY A 32 12.53 -0.09 -0.21
C GLY A 32 11.99 -1.52 -0.39
N PHE A 33 11.69 -1.88 -1.64
CA PHE A 33 11.10 -3.17 -2.02
C PHE A 33 11.87 -4.38 -1.54
N ASP A 34 13.22 -4.34 -1.58
CA ASP A 34 14.04 -5.52 -1.24
C ASP A 34 13.83 -5.99 0.20
N SER A 35 13.56 -5.06 1.13
CA SER A 35 13.28 -5.39 2.53
C SER A 35 11.94 -6.08 2.75
N VAL A 36 10.99 -5.93 1.82
CA VAL A 36 9.61 -6.46 1.96
C VAL A 36 9.24 -7.47 0.90
N ARG A 37 10.15 -7.78 0.01
CA ARG A 37 9.94 -8.72 -1.09
C ARG A 37 9.39 -10.06 -0.61
N ASP A 38 9.96 -10.60 0.47
CA ASP A 38 9.62 -11.93 0.98
C ASP A 38 8.23 -11.98 1.64
N PHE A 39 7.68 -10.83 2.04
CA PHE A 39 6.30 -10.69 2.50
C PHE A 39 5.30 -10.60 1.34
N LEU A 40 5.69 -9.92 0.25
CA LEU A 40 4.82 -9.60 -0.88
C LEU A 40 4.72 -10.75 -1.89
N MET A 41 5.87 -11.30 -2.29
CA MET A 41 5.94 -12.24 -3.42
C MET A 41 5.17 -13.55 -3.21
N PRO A 42 5.10 -14.15 -1.99
CA PRO A 42 4.28 -15.33 -1.75
C PRO A 42 2.79 -15.06 -1.97
N LEU A 43 2.28 -13.87 -1.59
CA LEU A 43 0.87 -13.51 -1.71
C LEU A 43 0.43 -13.33 -3.16
N LEU A 44 1.33 -12.91 -4.06
CA LEU A 44 1.04 -12.79 -5.48
C LEU A 44 0.79 -14.15 -6.15
N ARG A 45 1.34 -15.24 -5.59
CA ARG A 45 1.19 -16.59 -6.14
C ARG A 45 -0.09 -17.31 -5.66
N SER A 46 -0.74 -16.77 -4.65
CA SER A 46 -1.87 -17.41 -3.96
C SER A 46 -3.22 -16.98 -4.50
N SER A 47 -3.27 -16.35 -5.69
CA SER A 47 -4.55 -15.95 -6.30
C SER A 47 -5.49 -17.16 -6.46
N SER A 48 -6.73 -16.98 -6.04
CA SER A 48 -7.80 -17.98 -6.20
C SER A 48 -8.21 -18.20 -7.66
N HIS A 49 -7.73 -17.36 -8.57
CA HIS A 49 -8.03 -17.39 -10.00
C HIS A 49 -6.74 -17.44 -10.82
N PRO A 50 -6.18 -18.62 -11.11
CA PRO A 50 -4.88 -18.77 -11.76
C PRO A 50 -4.81 -18.13 -13.15
N ASP A 51 -5.93 -17.98 -13.84
CA ASP A 51 -6.02 -17.40 -15.20
C ASP A 51 -6.28 -15.89 -15.20
N SER A 52 -6.48 -15.28 -14.04
CA SER A 52 -6.75 -13.85 -13.90
C SER A 52 -5.57 -13.12 -13.30
N PRO A 53 -5.27 -11.88 -13.75
CA PRO A 53 -4.23 -11.06 -13.13
C PRO A 53 -4.54 -10.78 -11.66
N VAL A 54 -3.54 -10.89 -10.80
CA VAL A 54 -3.65 -10.51 -9.38
C VAL A 54 -3.86 -9.00 -9.28
N GLN A 55 -4.92 -8.57 -8.62
CA GLN A 55 -5.28 -7.16 -8.45
C GLN A 55 -4.59 -6.59 -7.21
N VAL A 56 -3.64 -5.69 -7.41
CA VAL A 56 -2.81 -5.09 -6.35
C VAL A 56 -3.07 -3.60 -6.24
N LEU A 57 -3.33 -3.13 -5.03
CA LEU A 57 -3.38 -1.71 -4.69
C LEU A 57 -2.17 -1.35 -3.80
N ASP A 58 -1.29 -0.47 -4.29
CA ASP A 58 -0.28 0.22 -3.50
C ASP A 58 -0.90 1.54 -3.02
N MET A 59 -1.37 1.53 -1.77
CA MET A 59 -2.22 2.56 -1.18
C MET A 59 -1.38 3.67 -0.54
N GLY A 60 -1.60 4.93 -0.96
CA GLY A 60 -0.77 6.06 -0.56
C GLY A 60 0.67 5.87 -1.03
N CYS A 61 0.84 5.49 -2.29
CA CYS A 61 2.12 5.08 -2.87
C CYS A 61 3.20 6.16 -2.81
N GLY A 62 2.81 7.42 -2.70
CA GLY A 62 3.73 8.55 -2.74
C GLY A 62 4.64 8.49 -3.96
N THR A 63 5.93 8.68 -3.72
CA THR A 63 6.97 8.53 -4.74
C THR A 63 7.84 7.28 -4.53
N SER A 64 7.29 6.27 -3.86
CA SER A 64 7.95 4.98 -3.61
C SER A 64 8.10 4.16 -4.88
N ALA A 65 9.18 3.39 -4.95
CA ALA A 65 9.37 2.40 -6.01
C ALA A 65 8.64 1.07 -5.76
N LEU A 66 7.84 0.95 -4.69
CA LEU A 66 7.24 -0.32 -4.26
C LEU A 66 6.32 -0.92 -5.32
N GLY A 67 5.29 -0.19 -5.75
CA GLY A 67 4.36 -0.65 -6.79
C GLY A 67 5.05 -0.95 -8.12
N PRO A 68 5.91 -0.06 -8.67
CA PRO A 68 6.76 -0.37 -9.83
C PRO A 68 7.63 -1.62 -9.67
N SER A 69 8.15 -1.90 -8.46
CA SER A 69 8.95 -3.09 -8.19
C SER A 69 8.10 -4.36 -8.16
N ILE A 70 6.90 -4.32 -7.57
CA ILE A 70 5.94 -5.43 -7.66
C ILE A 70 5.66 -5.76 -9.13
N TYR A 71 5.33 -4.77 -9.95
CA TYR A 71 5.09 -4.92 -11.38
C TYR A 71 6.29 -5.52 -12.12
N ARG A 72 7.52 -5.03 -11.83
CA ARG A 72 8.76 -5.49 -12.46
C ARG A 72 9.12 -6.92 -12.10
N HIS A 73 8.91 -7.32 -10.84
CA HIS A 73 9.44 -8.58 -10.30
C HIS A 73 8.41 -9.69 -10.13
N SER A 74 7.13 -9.42 -10.34
CA SER A 74 6.10 -10.46 -10.23
C SER A 74 6.26 -11.53 -11.30
N PRO A 75 6.36 -12.82 -10.92
CA PRO A 75 6.41 -13.91 -11.87
C PRO A 75 5.05 -14.23 -12.50
N VAL A 76 3.98 -13.78 -11.88
CA VAL A 76 2.60 -13.94 -12.35
C VAL A 76 2.08 -12.63 -12.91
N SER A 77 0.99 -12.69 -13.68
CA SER A 77 0.32 -11.49 -14.18
C SER A 77 -0.27 -10.68 -13.02
N VAL A 78 0.09 -9.41 -12.93
CA VAL A 78 -0.40 -8.47 -11.90
C VAL A 78 -0.96 -7.20 -12.53
N HIS A 79 -2.06 -6.70 -12.00
CA HIS A 79 -2.53 -5.34 -12.26
C HIS A 79 -2.26 -4.49 -11.03
N VAL A 80 -1.20 -3.71 -11.07
CA VAL A 80 -0.77 -2.85 -9.95
C VAL A 80 -1.34 -1.45 -10.15
N THR A 81 -2.12 -1.00 -9.18
CA THR A 81 -2.57 0.39 -9.08
C THR A 81 -1.81 1.06 -7.94
N CYS A 82 -1.00 2.05 -8.28
CA CYS A 82 -0.35 2.94 -7.33
C CYS A 82 -1.27 4.14 -7.12
N ALA A 83 -1.86 4.26 -5.96
CA ALA A 83 -2.82 5.32 -5.64
C ALA A 83 -2.26 6.29 -4.60
N ASP A 84 -2.44 7.58 -4.84
CA ASP A 84 -2.11 8.62 -3.86
C ASP A 84 -3.15 9.75 -3.90
N ILE A 85 -3.35 10.42 -2.76
CA ILE A 85 -4.23 11.58 -2.67
C ILE A 85 -3.61 12.81 -3.35
N SER A 86 -2.27 12.85 -3.48
CA SER A 86 -1.52 13.92 -4.12
C SER A 86 -1.37 13.68 -5.62
N PRO A 87 -1.98 14.49 -6.48
CA PRO A 87 -1.73 14.45 -7.92
C PRO A 87 -0.27 14.76 -8.28
N VAL A 88 0.46 15.49 -7.43
CA VAL A 88 1.88 15.77 -7.63
C VAL A 88 2.69 14.47 -7.57
N ALA A 89 2.47 13.64 -6.53
CA ALA A 89 3.12 12.34 -6.42
C ALA A 89 2.80 11.43 -7.61
N VAL A 90 1.52 11.38 -7.99
CA VAL A 90 1.03 10.60 -9.14
C VAL A 90 1.74 11.01 -10.44
N GLN A 91 1.81 12.30 -10.73
CA GLN A 91 2.46 12.82 -11.95
C GLN A 91 3.96 12.54 -11.96
N LEU A 92 4.65 12.76 -10.84
CA LEU A 92 6.07 12.48 -10.70
C LEU A 92 6.39 11.01 -10.98
N MET A 93 5.59 10.09 -10.44
CA MET A 93 5.81 8.66 -10.62
C MET A 93 5.42 8.15 -12.01
N GLN A 94 4.38 8.70 -12.62
CA GLN A 94 4.04 8.42 -14.02
C GLN A 94 5.20 8.81 -14.96
N GLU A 95 5.71 10.03 -14.81
CA GLU A 95 6.80 10.52 -15.66
C GLU A 95 8.08 9.72 -15.43
N LYS A 96 8.46 9.46 -14.19
CA LYS A 96 9.62 8.65 -13.85
C LYS A 96 9.54 7.25 -14.45
N THR A 97 8.42 6.56 -14.25
CA THR A 97 8.21 5.20 -14.75
C THR A 97 8.29 5.15 -16.29
N ARG A 98 7.76 6.19 -16.95
CA ARG A 98 7.87 6.36 -18.40
C ARG A 98 9.31 6.56 -18.86
N LEU A 99 10.07 7.44 -18.20
CA LEU A 99 11.47 7.74 -18.52
C LEU A 99 12.39 6.54 -18.31
N GLU A 100 12.18 5.80 -17.22
CA GLU A 100 12.95 4.58 -16.90
C GLU A 100 12.54 3.37 -17.76
N ALA A 101 11.51 3.49 -18.58
CA ALA A 101 10.96 2.43 -19.41
C ALA A 101 10.74 1.12 -18.61
N VAL A 102 10.13 1.25 -17.41
CA VAL A 102 9.90 0.12 -16.51
C VAL A 102 9.08 -0.96 -17.21
N ARG A 103 9.61 -2.19 -17.25
CA ARG A 103 8.96 -3.32 -17.92
C ARG A 103 8.62 -4.43 -16.91
N PRO A 104 7.51 -5.15 -17.12
CA PRO A 104 7.12 -6.27 -16.24
C PRO A 104 7.91 -7.53 -16.58
N SER A 105 8.05 -8.42 -15.59
CA SER A 105 8.51 -9.79 -15.84
C SER A 105 7.45 -10.62 -16.58
N ASN A 106 6.17 -10.39 -16.30
CA ASN A 106 5.05 -11.03 -17.01
C ASN A 106 4.41 -10.03 -17.98
N PRO A 107 4.40 -10.32 -19.31
CA PRO A 107 3.90 -9.37 -20.33
C PRO A 107 2.42 -8.97 -20.18
N SER A 108 1.61 -9.80 -19.51
CA SER A 108 0.19 -9.52 -19.28
C SER A 108 -0.05 -8.59 -18.08
N SER A 109 1.00 -8.21 -17.36
CA SER A 109 0.91 -7.29 -16.22
C SER A 109 0.64 -5.85 -16.66
N ARG A 110 0.00 -5.09 -15.77
CA ARG A 110 -0.28 -3.66 -15.96
C ARG A 110 0.14 -2.86 -14.73
N LEU A 111 0.60 -1.64 -14.97
CA LEU A 111 0.93 -0.67 -13.94
C LEU A 111 0.21 0.65 -14.25
N GLN A 112 -0.45 1.22 -13.26
CA GLN A 112 -1.10 2.52 -13.38
C GLN A 112 -0.92 3.34 -12.11
N PHE A 113 -0.91 4.65 -12.26
CA PHE A 113 -0.89 5.61 -11.16
C PHE A 113 -2.17 6.42 -11.21
N VAL A 114 -2.81 6.60 -10.05
CA VAL A 114 -4.12 7.27 -9.97
C VAL A 114 -4.19 8.20 -8.77
N GLU A 115 -4.77 9.37 -8.97
CA GLU A 115 -5.20 10.21 -7.86
C GLU A 115 -6.42 9.57 -7.21
N LEU A 116 -6.31 9.19 -5.95
CA LEU A 116 -7.38 8.53 -5.21
C LEU A 116 -7.24 8.79 -3.70
N ASP A 117 -8.32 9.26 -3.09
CA ASP A 117 -8.47 9.29 -1.64
C ASP A 117 -8.85 7.89 -1.14
N CYS A 118 -7.99 7.28 -0.34
CA CYS A 118 -8.20 5.92 0.18
C CYS A 118 -9.40 5.79 1.13
N THR A 119 -9.95 6.90 1.62
CA THR A 119 -11.25 6.91 2.32
C THR A 119 -12.44 6.67 1.38
N GLN A 120 -12.23 6.64 0.06
CA GLN A 120 -13.22 6.54 -1.00
C GLN A 120 -12.86 5.47 -2.04
N LEU A 121 -12.31 4.33 -1.61
CA LEU A 121 -11.97 3.22 -2.52
C LEU A 121 -13.19 2.67 -3.26
N ASP A 122 -14.39 2.82 -2.69
CA ASP A 122 -15.67 2.42 -3.27
C ASP A 122 -16.01 3.15 -4.59
N ARG A 123 -15.42 4.30 -4.85
CA ARG A 123 -15.56 5.01 -6.13
C ARG A 123 -14.84 4.30 -7.28
N ARG A 124 -13.90 3.42 -6.98
CA ARG A 124 -13.06 2.75 -7.98
C ARG A 124 -13.17 1.23 -7.92
N TYR A 125 -13.31 0.67 -6.74
CA TYR A 125 -13.27 -0.76 -6.51
C TYR A 125 -14.62 -1.29 -6.06
N SER A 126 -15.10 -2.30 -6.75
CA SER A 126 -16.25 -3.09 -6.30
C SER A 126 -15.89 -3.90 -5.04
N PRO A 127 -16.86 -4.35 -4.25
CA PRO A 127 -16.59 -5.31 -3.20
C PRO A 127 -15.87 -6.55 -3.75
N ASN A 128 -14.95 -7.12 -2.97
CA ASN A 128 -14.23 -8.35 -3.31
C ASN A 128 -13.49 -8.30 -4.67
N SER A 129 -12.82 -7.20 -4.97
CA SER A 129 -12.14 -6.98 -6.26
C SER A 129 -10.62 -6.90 -6.18
N LEU A 130 -10.04 -6.86 -4.98
CA LEU A 130 -8.60 -6.76 -4.75
C LEU A 130 -8.07 -8.03 -4.07
N ASP A 131 -6.95 -8.55 -4.59
CA ASP A 131 -6.24 -9.69 -4.00
C ASP A 131 -5.23 -9.24 -2.95
N LEU A 132 -4.59 -8.09 -3.17
CA LEU A 132 -3.58 -7.54 -2.27
C LEU A 132 -3.70 -6.03 -2.17
N ILE A 133 -3.75 -5.54 -0.94
CA ILE A 133 -3.59 -4.12 -0.63
C ILE A 133 -2.30 -3.96 0.17
N VAL A 134 -1.46 -3.02 -0.24
CA VAL A 134 -0.22 -2.68 0.47
C VAL A 134 -0.32 -1.25 0.98
N ASP A 135 -0.09 -1.10 2.27
CA ASP A 135 -0.03 0.18 2.98
C ASP A 135 1.36 0.32 3.62
N LYS A 136 2.15 1.24 3.12
CA LYS A 136 3.48 1.54 3.67
C LYS A 136 3.51 2.97 4.20
N GLY A 137 2.99 3.15 5.42
CA GLY A 137 3.01 4.43 6.15
C GLY A 137 1.79 5.33 5.94
N THR A 138 0.81 4.98 5.11
CA THR A 138 -0.40 5.78 4.91
C THR A 138 -1.27 5.80 6.17
N THR A 139 -1.55 4.64 6.73
CA THR A 139 -2.26 4.55 8.02
C THR A 139 -1.48 5.25 9.14
N ASP A 140 -0.14 5.13 9.17
CA ASP A 140 0.70 5.84 10.15
C ASP A 140 0.56 7.35 10.03
N ALA A 141 0.58 7.88 8.82
CA ALA A 141 0.38 9.29 8.56
C ALA A 141 -0.97 9.79 9.08
N LEU A 142 -2.03 9.01 8.87
CA LEU A 142 -3.36 9.33 9.39
C LEU A 142 -3.41 9.27 10.91
N LEU A 143 -2.92 8.20 11.52
CA LEU A 143 -2.98 8.01 12.98
C LEU A 143 -2.14 9.05 13.76
N ARG A 144 -1.07 9.56 13.16
CA ARG A 144 -0.23 10.63 13.72
C ARG A 144 -0.83 12.03 13.53
N SER A 145 -1.87 12.16 12.73
CA SER A 145 -2.59 13.41 12.52
C SER A 145 -3.70 13.59 13.54
N LYS A 146 -3.87 14.83 14.03
CA LYS A 146 -4.87 15.15 15.06
C LYS A 146 -6.29 14.73 14.67
N GLU A 147 -6.66 14.91 13.40
CA GLU A 147 -7.99 14.62 12.85
C GLU A 147 -8.01 13.32 12.00
N GLY A 148 -6.88 12.61 11.92
CA GLY A 148 -6.72 11.49 11.00
C GLY A 148 -7.25 10.15 11.50
N LYS A 149 -7.47 9.98 12.83
CA LYS A 149 -7.89 8.69 13.41
C LYS A 149 -9.19 8.15 12.80
N GLY A 150 -10.20 9.02 12.62
CA GLY A 150 -11.45 8.63 11.97
C GLY A 150 -11.26 8.25 10.50
N LYS A 151 -10.37 8.93 9.78
CA LYS A 151 -10.01 8.59 8.40
C LYS A 151 -9.29 7.24 8.33
N ALA A 152 -8.37 6.94 9.27
CA ALA A 152 -7.69 5.66 9.32
C ALA A 152 -8.67 4.47 9.48
N VAL A 153 -9.67 4.61 10.35
CA VAL A 153 -10.74 3.60 10.48
C VAL A 153 -11.53 3.46 9.19
N LEU A 154 -11.91 4.58 8.56
CA LEU A 154 -12.65 4.56 7.30
C LEU A 154 -11.82 3.90 6.18
N VAL A 155 -10.51 4.19 6.09
CA VAL A 155 -9.61 3.53 5.13
C VAL A 155 -9.60 2.02 5.33
N LEU A 156 -9.50 1.52 6.58
CA LEU A 156 -9.57 0.08 6.84
C LEU A 156 -10.90 -0.53 6.40
N GLN A 157 -12.01 0.13 6.69
CA GLN A 157 -13.34 -0.34 6.26
C GLN A 157 -13.43 -0.42 4.73
N GLN A 158 -12.89 0.56 4.03
CA GLN A 158 -12.81 0.56 2.57
C GLN A 158 -11.91 -0.58 2.05
N CYS A 159 -10.75 -0.81 2.69
CA CYS A 159 -9.88 -1.93 2.34
C CYS A 159 -10.59 -3.28 2.51
N PHE A 160 -11.22 -3.51 3.66
CA PHE A 160 -11.92 -4.77 3.94
C PHE A 160 -13.10 -5.03 3.00
N ARG A 161 -13.79 -3.97 2.58
CA ARG A 161 -14.85 -4.08 1.57
C ARG A 161 -14.28 -4.48 0.20
N ALA A 162 -13.13 -3.92 -0.19
CA ALA A 162 -12.54 -4.15 -1.51
C ALA A 162 -11.78 -5.47 -1.61
N LEU A 163 -11.26 -6.01 -0.50
CA LEU A 163 -10.51 -7.28 -0.46
C LEU A 163 -11.41 -8.47 -0.80
N GLN A 164 -10.85 -9.39 -1.60
CA GLN A 164 -11.44 -10.72 -1.82
C GLN A 164 -11.35 -11.57 -0.55
N GLY A 165 -12.17 -12.64 -0.48
CA GLY A 165 -12.17 -13.54 0.67
C GLY A 165 -10.83 -14.27 0.92
N SER A 166 -9.98 -14.39 -0.10
CA SER A 166 -8.61 -14.91 -0.02
C SER A 166 -7.54 -13.80 -0.07
N GLY A 167 -7.95 -12.54 -0.11
CA GLY A 167 -7.05 -11.39 -0.22
C GLY A 167 -6.33 -11.06 1.08
N SER A 168 -5.33 -10.20 1.00
CA SER A 168 -4.56 -9.72 2.16
C SER A 168 -4.38 -8.21 2.12
N LEU A 169 -4.48 -7.56 3.28
CA LEU A 169 -3.96 -6.23 3.52
C LEU A 169 -2.63 -6.37 4.26
N LEU A 170 -1.56 -5.82 3.71
CA LEU A 170 -0.27 -5.68 4.38
C LEU A 170 -0.06 -4.22 4.79
N GLN A 171 0.13 -3.99 6.09
CA GLN A 171 0.56 -2.70 6.61
C GLN A 171 2.01 -2.78 7.08
N PHE A 172 2.87 -1.94 6.53
CA PHE A 172 4.25 -1.77 6.99
C PHE A 172 4.34 -0.51 7.84
N SER A 173 4.84 -0.65 9.07
CA SER A 173 4.83 0.40 10.08
C SER A 173 6.03 0.29 11.03
N ASP A 174 6.39 1.41 11.65
CA ASP A 174 7.30 1.49 12.79
C ASP A 174 6.54 1.54 14.15
N GLU A 175 5.21 1.40 14.13
CA GLU A 175 4.41 1.32 15.34
C GLU A 175 4.63 -0.01 16.05
N ASP A 176 4.69 0.05 17.38
CA ASP A 176 4.87 -1.13 18.23
C ASP A 176 3.71 -2.12 18.07
N PRO A 177 3.99 -3.46 18.04
CA PRO A 177 2.95 -4.47 17.92
C PRO A 177 1.86 -4.39 18.98
N ASP A 178 2.19 -4.09 20.22
CA ASP A 178 1.19 -4.02 21.30
C ASP A 178 0.15 -2.92 21.04
N ALA A 179 0.58 -1.80 20.47
CA ALA A 179 -0.33 -0.70 20.11
C ALA A 179 -1.08 -0.98 18.81
N ARG A 180 -0.36 -1.43 17.77
CA ARG A 180 -0.95 -1.63 16.44
C ARG A 180 -1.93 -2.79 16.39
N LEU A 181 -1.63 -3.92 17.03
CA LEU A 181 -2.53 -5.08 17.06
C LEU A 181 -3.84 -4.74 17.75
N LEU A 182 -3.80 -4.08 18.93
CA LEU A 182 -5.01 -3.64 19.63
C LEU A 182 -5.91 -2.77 18.75
N TRP A 183 -5.30 -1.85 17.99
CA TRP A 183 -6.05 -0.99 17.09
C TRP A 183 -6.63 -1.77 15.90
N LEU A 184 -5.84 -2.63 15.24
CA LEU A 184 -6.31 -3.44 14.12
C LEU A 184 -7.41 -4.41 14.54
N GLU A 185 -7.25 -5.13 15.64
CA GLU A 185 -8.25 -6.09 16.15
C GLU A 185 -9.57 -5.40 16.51
N SER A 186 -9.50 -4.19 17.05
CA SER A 186 -10.71 -3.40 17.35
C SER A 186 -11.47 -2.98 16.09
N ALA A 187 -10.77 -2.75 14.98
CA ALA A 187 -11.35 -2.30 13.71
C ALA A 187 -11.67 -3.46 12.76
N ALA A 188 -11.04 -4.62 12.93
CA ALA A 188 -11.06 -5.76 12.03
C ALA A 188 -11.77 -7.00 12.60
N LEU A 189 -12.96 -6.82 13.19
CA LEU A 189 -13.71 -7.85 13.96
C LEU A 189 -13.90 -9.21 13.24
N HIS A 190 -13.87 -9.22 11.89
CA HIS A 190 -14.06 -10.42 11.06
C HIS A 190 -12.80 -10.83 10.31
N HIS A 191 -11.63 -10.37 10.78
CA HIS A 191 -10.34 -10.64 10.14
C HIS A 191 -9.36 -11.22 11.16
N ASP A 192 -8.42 -12.00 10.66
CA ASP A 192 -7.27 -12.44 11.42
C ASP A 192 -6.12 -11.45 11.18
N VAL A 193 -5.39 -11.12 12.24
CA VAL A 193 -4.26 -10.21 12.19
C VAL A 193 -3.00 -10.95 12.63
N GLY A 194 -2.01 -11.00 11.76
CA GLY A 194 -0.66 -11.51 12.06
C GLY A 194 0.35 -10.37 12.04
N VAL A 195 1.44 -10.53 12.79
CA VAL A 195 2.56 -9.60 12.79
C VAL A 195 3.88 -10.34 12.60
N GLN A 196 4.78 -9.74 11.82
CA GLN A 196 6.16 -10.21 11.64
C GLN A 196 7.09 -9.00 11.63
N GLU A 197 8.27 -9.17 12.21
CA GLU A 197 9.32 -8.17 12.12
C GLU A 197 9.90 -8.16 10.70
N VAL A 198 10.01 -6.96 10.10
CA VAL A 198 10.67 -6.75 8.81
C VAL A 198 12.18 -6.58 9.01
N GLY A 199 12.55 -5.94 10.09
CA GLY A 199 13.94 -5.67 10.46
C GLY A 199 14.13 -4.29 11.06
N GLN A 200 15.39 -3.93 11.26
CA GLN A 200 15.77 -2.68 11.89
C GLN A 200 16.49 -1.76 10.91
N LEU A 201 16.08 -0.49 10.85
CA LEU A 201 16.76 0.54 10.08
C LEU A 201 16.99 1.76 10.97
N ARG A 202 18.26 2.20 11.09
CA ARG A 202 18.67 3.37 11.90
C ARG A 202 18.16 3.33 13.35
N GLY A 203 18.13 2.12 13.96
CA GLY A 203 17.72 1.94 15.34
C GLY A 203 16.19 1.86 15.55
N VAL A 204 15.41 1.91 14.50
CA VAL A 204 13.94 1.74 14.53
C VAL A 204 13.59 0.37 13.99
N CYS A 205 12.79 -0.40 14.73
CA CYS A 205 12.22 -1.66 14.27
C CYS A 205 11.00 -1.40 13.42
N TYR A 206 10.82 -2.22 12.39
CA TYR A 206 9.69 -2.15 11.47
C TYR A 206 8.98 -3.50 11.43
N PHE A 207 7.68 -3.45 11.28
CA PHE A 207 6.79 -4.60 11.31
C PHE A 207 5.90 -4.66 10.08
N CYS A 208 5.56 -5.87 9.68
CA CYS A 208 4.52 -6.17 8.69
C CYS A 208 3.31 -6.73 9.44
N TYR A 209 2.20 -6.02 9.39
CA TYR A 209 0.90 -6.47 9.88
C TYR A 209 0.11 -7.00 8.70
N GLN A 210 -0.18 -8.30 8.71
CA GLN A 210 -1.01 -8.94 7.69
C GLN A 210 -2.41 -9.12 8.22
N VAL A 211 -3.39 -8.57 7.52
CA VAL A 211 -4.82 -8.72 7.83
C VAL A 211 -5.49 -9.51 6.72
N THR A 212 -6.16 -10.59 7.10
CA THR A 212 -6.86 -11.48 6.17
C THR A 212 -8.29 -11.73 6.62
N PRO A 213 -9.28 -11.86 5.72
CA PRO A 213 -10.63 -12.24 6.08
C PRO A 213 -10.64 -13.60 6.80
N ARG A 214 -11.39 -13.71 7.90
CA ARG A 214 -11.58 -15.01 8.56
C ARG A 214 -12.34 -15.95 7.66
N THR A 215 -11.77 -17.12 7.43
CA THR A 215 -12.48 -18.19 6.75
C THR A 215 -13.61 -18.67 7.66
N PRO A 216 -14.89 -18.70 7.23
CA PRO A 216 -15.93 -19.31 8.03
C PRO A 216 -15.53 -20.72 8.42
N ALA A 217 -15.66 -21.08 9.71
CA ALA A 217 -15.45 -22.44 10.12
C ALA A 217 -16.34 -23.35 9.27
N LYS A 218 -15.74 -24.34 8.59
CA LYS A 218 -16.52 -25.36 7.90
C LYS A 218 -17.32 -26.12 8.96
N CYS A 219 -18.63 -25.88 9.00
CA CYS A 219 -19.57 -26.69 9.79
C CYS A 219 -19.61 -28.12 9.27
#